data_92996bb3ae182b67f188e31f99e408d1
#
_entry.id   92996bb3ae182b67f188e31f99e408d1
#
_cell.length_a   1.000
_cell.length_b   1.000
_cell.length_c   1.000
_cell.angle_alpha   90.00
_cell.angle_beta   90.00
_cell.angle_gamma   90.00
#
_symmetry.space_group_name_H-M   'P 1'
#
loop_
_entity.id
_entity.type
_entity.pdbx_description
1 polymer ?
#
loop_
_entity_poly.entity_id
_entity_poly.type
_entity_poly.pdbx_seq_one_letter_code
_entity_poly.pdbx_strand_id
1 'polypeptide(L)'
;MLCPICRDNEIEGTKVIDTTHDARGGIRRRRECKQCGQRFSTYERPILAAPLIIKQDGTREEFDRDKLMRGVKLACVKLPVSVEEIERLVGEVEAQLQQTEKPEVESRVVGDLVIAGLKDLHEIAYIRFALVYLGLDDLHAIRKEVDTLIEG
;
A
#
# COMPACT_ATOMS: atom_id res chain seq x y z
N MET A 1 10.76 14.17 -19.23
CA MET A 1 9.74 13.12 -18.99
C MET A 1 9.33 12.54 -20.33
N LEU A 2 9.33 11.23 -20.46
CA LEU A 2 8.99 10.51 -21.69
C LEU A 2 7.51 10.68 -22.06
N CYS A 3 7.23 10.93 -23.34
CA CYS A 3 5.86 10.84 -23.85
C CYS A 3 5.46 9.36 -23.95
N PRO A 4 4.30 8.94 -23.39
CA PRO A 4 3.88 7.54 -23.44
C PRO A 4 3.53 7.04 -24.85
N ILE A 5 3.33 7.94 -25.80
CA ILE A 5 2.93 7.61 -27.17
C ILE A 5 4.13 7.53 -28.11
N CYS A 6 4.88 8.63 -28.31
CA CYS A 6 6.02 8.65 -29.22
C CYS A 6 7.35 8.28 -28.57
N ARG A 7 7.37 8.12 -27.22
CA ARG A 7 8.55 7.79 -26.42
C ARG A 7 9.74 8.76 -26.61
N ASP A 8 9.44 9.97 -27.08
CA ASP A 8 10.46 11.00 -27.20
C ASP A 8 11.01 11.34 -25.81
N ASN A 9 12.33 11.31 -25.71
CA ASN A 9 13.09 11.39 -24.47
C ASN A 9 13.77 12.76 -24.28
N GLU A 10 13.48 13.75 -25.10
CA GLU A 10 14.05 15.07 -24.94
C GLU A 10 13.60 15.70 -23.60
N ILE A 11 14.55 16.29 -22.88
CA ILE A 11 14.34 16.88 -21.55
C ILE A 11 13.23 17.94 -21.57
N GLU A 12 13.05 18.62 -22.69
CA GLU A 12 12.01 19.61 -22.94
C GLU A 12 10.80 19.09 -23.76
N GLY A 13 10.71 17.78 -23.98
CA GLY A 13 9.73 17.16 -24.89
C GLY A 13 8.25 17.34 -24.50
N THR A 14 7.95 17.78 -23.28
CA THR A 14 6.57 18.00 -22.80
C THR A 14 6.39 19.37 -22.14
N LYS A 15 5.25 20.02 -22.38
CA LYS A 15 4.83 21.23 -21.64
C LYS A 15 3.69 20.90 -20.69
N VAL A 16 3.66 21.53 -19.53
CA VAL A 16 2.53 21.47 -18.59
C VAL A 16 1.49 22.46 -19.07
N ILE A 17 0.25 22.01 -19.24
CA ILE A 17 -0.87 22.85 -19.68
C ILE A 17 -1.87 23.11 -18.58
N ASP A 18 -1.88 22.26 -17.52
CA ASP A 18 -2.72 22.44 -16.35
C ASP A 18 -2.10 21.76 -15.14
N THR A 19 -2.34 22.29 -13.94
CA THR A 19 -1.89 21.77 -12.67
C THR A 19 -3.03 21.83 -11.66
N THR A 20 -3.41 20.69 -11.11
CA THR A 20 -4.47 20.57 -10.12
C THR A 20 -3.93 19.86 -8.88
N HIS A 21 -4.30 20.34 -7.69
CA HIS A 21 -4.00 19.65 -6.44
C HIS A 21 -4.98 18.49 -6.27
N ASP A 22 -4.44 17.30 -5.95
CA ASP A 22 -5.24 16.13 -5.59
C ASP A 22 -5.61 16.23 -4.10
N ALA A 23 -6.85 15.92 -3.76
CA ALA A 23 -7.32 15.85 -2.38
C ALA A 23 -6.51 14.88 -1.48
N ARG A 24 -5.72 13.99 -2.08
CA ARG A 24 -4.81 13.04 -1.42
C ARG A 24 -3.40 13.60 -1.19
N GLY A 25 -3.19 14.91 -1.34
CA GLY A 25 -1.90 15.56 -1.11
C GLY A 25 -0.89 15.45 -2.26
N GLY A 26 -1.35 15.08 -3.47
CA GLY A 26 -0.54 15.02 -4.67
C GLY A 26 -0.81 16.20 -5.63
N ILE A 27 -0.01 16.27 -6.68
CA ILE A 27 -0.18 17.22 -7.79
C ILE A 27 -0.44 16.44 -9.06
N ARG A 28 -1.59 16.69 -9.70
CA ARG A 28 -1.89 16.22 -11.04
C ARG A 28 -1.47 17.29 -12.02
N ARG A 29 -0.61 16.93 -12.98
CA ARG A 29 -0.24 17.80 -14.10
C ARG A 29 -0.73 17.24 -15.40
N ARG A 30 -1.51 18.04 -16.15
CA ARG A 30 -1.85 17.74 -17.52
C ARG A 30 -0.74 18.24 -18.43
N ARG A 31 -0.20 17.34 -19.25
CA ARG A 31 0.95 17.62 -20.12
C ARG A 31 0.56 17.43 -21.58
N GLU A 32 1.26 18.15 -22.45
CA GLU A 32 1.17 17.99 -23.92
C GLU A 32 2.57 17.75 -24.46
N CYS A 33 2.72 16.72 -25.27
CA CYS A 33 3.97 16.44 -25.97
C CYS A 33 4.21 17.47 -27.05
N LYS A 34 5.39 18.09 -27.10
CA LYS A 34 5.75 19.09 -28.10
C LYS A 34 5.96 18.47 -29.48
N GLN A 35 6.32 17.17 -29.56
CA GLN A 35 6.55 16.47 -30.82
C GLN A 35 5.26 15.93 -31.45
N CYS A 36 4.48 15.14 -30.72
CA CYS A 36 3.30 14.47 -31.28
C CYS A 36 1.98 15.13 -30.89
N GLY A 37 1.98 16.20 -30.08
CA GLY A 37 0.78 16.92 -29.65
C GLY A 37 -0.14 16.13 -28.69
N GLN A 38 0.20 14.89 -28.32
CA GLN A 38 -0.61 14.07 -27.44
C GLN A 38 -0.64 14.62 -26.02
N ARG A 39 -1.83 14.55 -25.41
CA ARG A 39 -2.06 15.00 -24.03
C ARG A 39 -2.17 13.80 -23.11
N PHE A 40 -1.51 13.90 -21.97
CA PHE A 40 -1.53 12.89 -20.90
C PHE A 40 -1.44 13.55 -19.53
N SER A 41 -1.79 12.83 -18.47
CA SER A 41 -1.68 13.32 -17.11
C SER A 41 -0.58 12.59 -16.37
N THR A 42 0.13 13.32 -15.51
CA THR A 42 1.09 12.78 -14.55
C THR A 42 0.65 13.12 -13.14
N TYR A 43 1.00 12.26 -12.20
CA TYR A 43 0.78 12.49 -10.77
C TYR A 43 2.12 12.57 -10.08
N GLU A 44 2.32 13.63 -9.33
CA GLU A 44 3.47 13.80 -8.45
C GLU A 44 3.01 13.66 -7.01
N ARG A 45 3.64 12.78 -6.26
CA ARG A 45 3.41 12.63 -4.83
C ARG A 45 4.75 12.75 -4.12
N PRO A 46 4.81 13.40 -2.95
CA PRO A 46 6.01 13.32 -2.13
C PRO A 46 6.26 11.84 -1.78
N ILE A 47 7.43 11.35 -2.10
CA ILE A 47 7.90 10.06 -1.62
C ILE A 47 8.65 10.37 -0.32
N LEU A 48 7.96 10.20 0.80
CA LEU A 48 8.65 10.16 2.08
C LEU A 48 9.45 8.87 2.13
N ALA A 49 10.68 8.94 2.57
CA ALA A 49 11.51 7.74 2.74
C ALA A 49 10.80 6.81 3.73
N ALA A 50 10.26 5.70 3.24
CA ALA A 50 9.77 4.66 4.11
C ALA A 50 10.96 3.98 4.79
N PRO A 51 10.83 3.50 6.03
CA PRO A 51 11.89 2.77 6.70
C PRO A 51 12.23 1.48 5.95
N LEU A 52 13.47 1.04 6.07
CA LEU A 52 13.84 -0.32 5.63
C LEU A 52 13.13 -1.34 6.51
N ILE A 53 12.68 -2.42 5.90
CA ILE A 53 12.02 -3.51 6.60
C ILE A 53 13.04 -4.61 6.91
N ILE A 54 13.21 -4.91 8.20
CA ILE A 54 14.07 -6.00 8.67
C ILE A 54 13.22 -7.27 8.72
N LYS A 55 13.58 -8.28 7.93
CA LYS A 55 12.94 -9.60 7.95
C LYS A 55 13.38 -10.43 9.16
N GLN A 56 12.65 -11.54 9.41
CA GLN A 56 12.99 -12.47 10.50
C GLN A 56 14.39 -13.08 10.37
N ASP A 57 14.90 -13.23 9.14
CA ASP A 57 16.26 -13.72 8.85
C ASP A 57 17.34 -12.62 8.96
N GLY A 58 16.94 -11.39 9.34
CA GLY A 58 17.83 -10.23 9.47
C GLY A 58 18.12 -9.50 8.17
N THR A 59 17.59 -9.96 7.03
CA THR A 59 17.74 -9.24 5.76
C THR A 59 16.94 -7.94 5.76
N ARG A 60 17.45 -6.94 5.04
CA ARG A 60 16.82 -5.62 4.91
C ARG A 60 16.28 -5.46 3.50
N GLU A 61 15.05 -5.05 3.37
CA GLU A 61 14.41 -4.72 2.10
C GLU A 61 13.69 -3.38 2.19
N GLU A 62 13.50 -2.73 1.06
CA GLU A 62 12.63 -1.54 0.98
C GLU A 62 11.17 -1.92 1.24
N PHE A 63 10.41 -0.99 1.83
CA PHE A 63 8.97 -1.18 1.98
C PHE A 63 8.30 -1.25 0.60
N ASP A 64 7.69 -2.38 0.28
CA ASP A 64 6.96 -2.62 -0.97
C ASP A 64 5.45 -2.51 -0.73
N ARG A 65 4.91 -1.33 -1.08
CA ARG A 65 3.47 -1.06 -0.98
C ARG A 65 2.63 -2.01 -1.83
N ASP A 66 3.11 -2.39 -3.01
CA ASP A 66 2.38 -3.29 -3.91
C ASP A 66 2.33 -4.72 -3.36
N LYS A 67 3.39 -5.16 -2.70
CA LYS A 67 3.43 -6.45 -1.99
C LYS A 67 2.41 -6.46 -0.86
N LEU A 68 2.35 -5.38 -0.06
CA LEU A 68 1.37 -5.24 1.01
C LEU A 68 -0.05 -5.24 0.46
N MET A 69 -0.31 -4.46 -0.60
CA MET A 69 -1.61 -4.39 -1.29
C MET A 69 -2.06 -5.77 -1.77
N ARG A 70 -1.17 -6.56 -2.37
CA ARG A 70 -1.49 -7.93 -2.81
C ARG A 70 -1.87 -8.83 -1.65
N GLY A 71 -1.15 -8.75 -0.52
CA GLY A 71 -1.45 -9.54 0.68
C GLY A 71 -2.82 -9.22 1.27
N VAL A 72 -3.15 -7.94 1.42
CA VAL A 72 -4.45 -7.49 1.92
C VAL A 72 -5.58 -7.86 0.96
N LYS A 73 -5.40 -7.67 -0.36
CA LYS A 73 -6.38 -8.09 -1.37
C LYS A 73 -6.67 -9.59 -1.31
N LEU A 74 -5.65 -10.41 -1.11
CA LEU A 74 -5.81 -11.86 -1.01
C LEU A 74 -6.66 -12.24 0.22
N ALA A 75 -6.47 -11.59 1.35
CA ALA A 75 -7.28 -11.80 2.55
C ALA A 75 -8.75 -11.39 2.33
N CYS A 76 -8.99 -10.36 1.52
CA CYS A 76 -10.33 -9.82 1.24
C CYS A 76 -11.05 -10.50 0.05
N VAL A 77 -10.44 -11.48 -0.62
CA VAL A 77 -11.04 -12.14 -1.80
C VAL A 77 -12.43 -12.68 -1.51
N LYS A 78 -13.41 -12.33 -2.36
CA LYS A 78 -14.84 -12.70 -2.24
C LYS A 78 -15.52 -12.22 -0.96
N LEU A 79 -14.99 -11.21 -0.30
CA LEU A 79 -15.65 -10.51 0.79
C LEU A 79 -16.23 -9.18 0.30
N PRO A 80 -17.26 -8.64 0.96
CA PRO A 80 -17.86 -7.35 0.60
C PRO A 80 -16.99 -6.17 1.08
N VAL A 81 -15.73 -6.17 0.67
CA VAL A 81 -14.73 -5.14 0.96
C VAL A 81 -14.33 -4.48 -0.35
N SER A 82 -14.50 -3.17 -0.43
CA SER A 82 -14.20 -2.40 -1.62
C SER A 82 -12.68 -2.20 -1.81
N VAL A 83 -12.28 -1.91 -3.04
CA VAL A 83 -10.88 -1.59 -3.34
C VAL A 83 -10.43 -0.33 -2.61
N GLU A 84 -11.31 0.65 -2.48
CA GLU A 84 -11.08 1.90 -1.77
C GLU A 84 -10.79 1.69 -0.27
N GLU A 85 -11.50 0.76 0.37
CA GLU A 85 -11.26 0.39 1.77
C GLU A 85 -9.90 -0.29 1.95
N ILE A 86 -9.53 -1.17 1.02
CA ILE A 86 -8.20 -1.81 1.01
C ILE A 86 -7.10 -0.76 0.80
N GLU A 87 -7.28 0.15 -0.15
CA GLU A 87 -6.32 1.23 -0.42
C GLU A 87 -6.15 2.15 0.78
N ARG A 88 -7.25 2.45 1.49
CA ARG A 88 -7.22 3.24 2.72
C ARG A 88 -6.41 2.54 3.79
N LEU A 89 -6.69 1.26 4.07
CA LEU A 89 -5.93 0.48 5.05
C LEU A 89 -4.43 0.47 4.75
N VAL A 90 -4.06 0.17 3.50
CA VAL A 90 -2.65 0.15 3.09
C VAL A 90 -2.01 1.53 3.22
N GLY A 91 -2.74 2.60 2.89
CA GLY A 91 -2.28 3.98 3.06
C GLY A 91 -2.09 4.37 4.53
N GLU A 92 -2.95 3.91 5.42
CA GLU A 92 -2.83 4.13 6.88
C GLU A 92 -1.60 3.42 7.45
N VAL A 93 -1.34 2.17 7.05
CA VAL A 93 -0.13 1.43 7.44
C VAL A 93 1.13 2.17 6.95
N GLU A 94 1.16 2.61 5.70
CA GLU A 94 2.28 3.37 5.13
C GLU A 94 2.51 4.67 5.90
N ALA A 95 1.45 5.43 6.20
CA ALA A 95 1.54 6.67 6.96
C ALA A 95 2.08 6.44 8.39
N GLN A 96 1.64 5.38 9.07
CA GLN A 96 2.14 5.04 10.41
C GLN A 96 3.61 4.64 10.39
N LEU A 97 4.05 3.88 9.38
CA LEU A 97 5.47 3.54 9.22
C LEU A 97 6.33 4.80 9.01
N GLN A 98 5.85 5.74 8.22
CA GLN A 98 6.55 7.01 7.99
C GLN A 98 6.63 7.88 9.26
N GLN A 99 5.59 7.84 10.10
CA GLN A 99 5.54 8.58 11.36
C GLN A 99 6.47 8.01 12.45
N THR A 100 6.95 6.78 12.30
CA THR A 100 7.86 6.20 13.29
C THR A 100 9.21 6.90 13.37
N GLU A 101 9.57 7.71 12.36
CA GLU A 101 10.86 8.39 12.23
C GLU A 101 12.09 7.47 12.37
N LYS A 102 11.88 6.16 12.35
CA LYS A 102 12.94 5.16 12.45
C LYS A 102 13.48 4.84 11.05
N PRO A 103 14.80 4.73 10.88
CA PRO A 103 15.39 4.34 9.60
C PRO A 103 15.09 2.87 9.23
N GLU A 104 14.84 2.03 10.24
CA GLU A 104 14.56 0.60 10.09
C GLU A 104 13.42 0.17 11.00
N VAL A 105 12.56 -0.75 10.52
CA VAL A 105 11.42 -1.31 11.24
C VAL A 105 11.35 -2.81 10.99
N GLU A 106 11.08 -3.59 12.02
CA GLU A 106 10.87 -5.03 11.88
C GLU A 106 9.62 -5.34 11.04
N SER A 107 9.68 -6.35 10.20
CA SER A 107 8.54 -6.80 9.38
C SER A 107 7.31 -7.16 10.22
N ARG A 108 7.53 -7.57 11.48
CA ARG A 108 6.46 -7.83 12.45
C ARG A 108 5.61 -6.59 12.72
N VAL A 109 6.22 -5.41 12.83
CA VAL A 109 5.48 -4.16 13.05
C VAL A 109 4.52 -3.88 11.89
N VAL A 110 4.96 -4.13 10.66
CA VAL A 110 4.09 -4.00 9.47
C VAL A 110 2.92 -4.97 9.56
N GLY A 111 3.18 -6.23 9.91
CA GLY A 111 2.16 -7.25 10.07
C GLY A 111 1.16 -6.91 11.20
N ASP A 112 1.64 -6.41 12.33
CA ASP A 112 0.79 -6.00 13.47
C ASP A 112 -0.15 -4.84 13.07
N LEU A 113 0.34 -3.87 12.29
CA LEU A 113 -0.48 -2.78 11.76
C LEU A 113 -1.56 -3.28 10.79
N VAL A 114 -1.20 -4.20 9.90
CA VAL A 114 -2.13 -4.79 8.94
C VAL A 114 -3.21 -5.59 9.66
N ILE A 115 -2.83 -6.43 10.62
CA ILE A 115 -3.76 -7.30 11.34
C ILE A 115 -4.74 -6.48 12.18
N ALA A 116 -4.27 -5.39 12.80
CA ALA A 116 -5.14 -4.47 13.52
C ALA A 116 -6.18 -3.82 12.58
N GLY A 117 -5.75 -3.29 11.45
CA GLY A 117 -6.65 -2.68 10.48
C GLY A 117 -7.60 -3.66 9.80
N LEU A 118 -7.20 -4.91 9.57
CA LEU A 118 -8.08 -5.95 9.06
C LEU A 118 -9.14 -6.37 10.08
N LYS A 119 -8.83 -6.35 11.37
CA LYS A 119 -9.80 -6.64 12.43
C LYS A 119 -10.96 -5.65 12.41
N ASP A 120 -10.66 -4.37 12.20
CA ASP A 120 -11.68 -3.31 12.09
C ASP A 120 -12.42 -3.34 10.76
N LEU A 121 -11.75 -3.82 9.69
CA LEU A 121 -12.30 -3.82 8.35
C LEU A 121 -13.28 -4.99 8.11
N HIS A 122 -12.85 -6.23 8.43
CA HIS A 122 -13.66 -7.44 8.22
C HIS A 122 -13.06 -8.65 8.96
N GLU A 123 -13.81 -9.25 9.88
CA GLU A 123 -13.37 -10.36 10.72
C GLU A 123 -12.84 -11.57 9.94
N ILE A 124 -13.47 -11.94 8.82
CA ILE A 124 -13.02 -13.05 7.99
C ILE A 124 -11.71 -12.71 7.26
N ALA A 125 -11.51 -11.45 6.83
CA ALA A 125 -10.24 -11.02 6.26
C ALA A 125 -9.12 -11.06 7.31
N TYR A 126 -9.43 -10.64 8.54
CA TYR A 126 -8.53 -10.76 9.68
C TYR A 126 -8.09 -12.22 9.89
N ILE A 127 -9.04 -13.17 10.03
CA ILE A 127 -8.72 -14.60 10.26
C ILE A 127 -7.87 -15.17 9.12
N ARG A 128 -8.20 -14.87 7.86
CA ARG A 128 -7.40 -15.34 6.72
C ARG A 128 -5.96 -14.83 6.74
N PHE A 129 -5.76 -13.58 7.11
CA PHE A 129 -4.43 -13.01 7.25
C PHE A 129 -3.71 -13.59 8.47
N ALA A 130 -4.39 -13.72 9.60
CA ALA A 130 -3.88 -14.25 10.86
C ALA A 130 -3.39 -15.69 10.73
N LEU A 131 -4.07 -16.54 9.95
CA LEU A 131 -3.65 -17.92 9.70
C LEU A 131 -2.20 -18.01 9.22
N VAL A 132 -1.82 -17.12 8.31
CA VAL A 132 -0.46 -17.09 7.75
C VAL A 132 0.48 -16.27 8.62
N TYR A 133 0.03 -15.10 9.06
CA TYR A 133 0.87 -14.14 9.77
C TYR A 133 1.23 -14.61 11.18
N LEU A 134 0.26 -15.15 11.94
CA LEU A 134 0.47 -15.66 13.29
C LEU A 134 0.93 -17.12 13.31
N GLY A 135 0.96 -17.79 12.15
CA GLY A 135 1.33 -19.20 12.05
C GLY A 135 0.37 -20.11 12.82
N LEU A 136 -0.94 -19.93 12.62
CA LEU A 136 -1.96 -20.75 13.26
C LEU A 136 -2.03 -22.11 12.56
N ASP A 137 -1.18 -23.04 12.97
CA ASP A 137 -0.94 -24.31 12.26
C ASP A 137 -1.91 -25.44 12.65
N ASP A 138 -2.69 -25.25 13.73
CA ASP A 138 -3.65 -26.25 14.19
C ASP A 138 -5.05 -25.66 14.46
N LEU A 139 -6.05 -26.57 14.45
CA LEU A 139 -7.46 -26.19 14.63
C LEU A 139 -7.78 -25.60 16.01
N HIS A 140 -7.01 -25.95 17.06
CA HIS A 140 -7.22 -25.39 18.39
C HIS A 140 -6.76 -23.95 18.46
N ALA A 141 -5.62 -23.61 17.83
CA ALA A 141 -5.14 -22.25 17.72
C ALA A 141 -6.12 -21.38 16.93
N ILE A 142 -6.61 -21.90 15.79
CA ILE A 142 -7.61 -21.19 14.95
C ILE A 142 -8.90 -20.96 15.75
N ARG A 143 -9.41 -21.98 16.44
CA ARG A 143 -10.62 -21.88 17.26
C ARG A 143 -10.46 -20.82 18.34
N LYS A 144 -9.34 -20.85 19.08
CA LYS A 144 -9.05 -19.86 20.11
C LYS A 144 -9.08 -18.44 19.57
N GLU A 145 -8.49 -18.23 18.38
CA GLU A 145 -8.47 -16.90 17.73
C GLU A 145 -9.87 -16.45 17.32
N VAL A 146 -10.69 -17.37 16.79
CA VAL A 146 -12.10 -17.11 16.45
C VAL A 146 -12.92 -16.80 17.72
N ASP A 147 -12.76 -17.59 18.79
CA ASP A 147 -13.45 -17.36 20.06
C ASP A 147 -13.10 -15.97 20.63
N THR A 148 -11.84 -15.56 20.54
CA THR A 148 -11.40 -14.20 20.94
C THR A 148 -12.07 -13.08 20.13
N LEU A 149 -12.34 -13.30 18.87
CA LEU A 149 -13.04 -12.31 18.03
C LEU A 149 -14.55 -12.23 18.36
N ILE A 150 -15.15 -13.35 18.71
CA ILE A 150 -16.59 -13.41 19.05
C ILE A 150 -16.87 -12.79 20.40
N GLU A 151 -15.94 -12.94 21.34
CA GLU A 151 -16.09 -12.46 22.74
C GLU A 151 -15.69 -10.98 22.93
N GLY A 152 -14.88 -10.43 22.01
CA GLY A 152 -14.33 -9.07 22.07
C GLY A 152 -15.05 -8.07 21.26
#